data_c752b6da52b08d2225ec447df2aba2af
#
_entry.id   c752b6da52b08d2225ec447df2aba2af
#
_cell.length_a   1.000
_cell.length_b   1.000
_cell.length_c   1.000
_cell.angle_alpha   90.00
_cell.angle_beta   90.00
_cell.angle_gamma   90.00
#
_symmetry.space_group_name_H-M   'P 1'
#
loop_
_entity.id
_entity.type
_entity.pdbx_description
1 polymer ?
#
loop_
_entity_poly.entity_id
_entity_poly.type
_entity_poly.pdbx_seq_one_letter_code
_entity_poly.pdbx_strand_id
1 'polypeptide(L)'
;NSIEGNNLSFIRGNKIVKDIADKLSNRNETEISQVKGFNGQLRNYQLVGVNYLKALSNLGFGGILADEMGLGKTIQIISFLLEEKNLKEDNKKSLIVAPTSLLYNWKAEFEKFAPQIKVGIVHGNKNVREKILMNINEFDVLITTYGTIKNDIDFYENEVFDYCIIDEAQNIKNPKAQNTKVIKEINAKVKFALTGTPIENTIVELWSIFDFIMPGYLFDESSFKEKFM
;
A
#
# COMPACT_ATOMS: atom_id res chain seq x y z
N ASN A 1 26.79 -2.42 11.71
CA ASN A 1 28.10 -3.03 12.10
C ASN A 1 28.02 -4.44 12.71
N SER A 2 26.91 -5.16 12.61
CA SER A 2 26.76 -6.53 13.13
C SER A 2 26.33 -7.58 12.09
N ILE A 3 26.35 -7.23 10.79
CA ILE A 3 25.99 -8.15 9.70
C ILE A 3 27.22 -8.59 8.88
N GLU A 4 28.39 -7.99 9.10
CA GLU A 4 29.62 -8.34 8.37
C GLU A 4 30.35 -9.60 8.88
N GLY A 5 29.85 -10.26 9.92
CA GLY A 5 30.52 -11.39 10.58
C GLY A 5 30.01 -12.79 10.26
N ASN A 6 28.89 -12.95 9.58
CA ASN A 6 28.37 -14.27 9.26
C ASN A 6 28.50 -14.55 7.76
N ASN A 7 29.31 -15.56 7.42
CA ASN A 7 29.47 -16.15 6.10
C ASN A 7 28.13 -16.53 5.47
N LEU A 8 27.43 -15.57 4.85
CA LEU A 8 26.33 -15.82 3.92
C LEU A 8 26.87 -16.17 2.53
N SER A 9 27.80 -17.13 2.48
CA SER A 9 28.37 -17.66 1.23
C SER A 9 27.39 -18.47 0.38
N PHE A 10 26.13 -18.61 0.81
CA PHE A 10 25.11 -19.43 0.13
C PHE A 10 24.22 -18.64 -0.82
N ILE A 11 24.19 -17.32 -0.73
CA ILE A 11 23.40 -16.50 -1.67
C ILE A 11 24.35 -16.02 -2.77
N ARG A 12 24.67 -16.87 -3.73
CA ARG A 12 25.07 -16.42 -5.06
C ARG A 12 23.83 -15.80 -5.71
N GLY A 13 23.41 -14.65 -5.21
CA GLY A 13 22.34 -13.89 -5.79
C GLY A 13 22.72 -13.52 -7.22
N ASN A 14 21.81 -13.75 -8.15
CA ASN A 14 21.83 -13.15 -9.47
C ASN A 14 22.19 -11.65 -9.33
N LYS A 15 22.80 -11.04 -10.34
CA LYS A 15 23.11 -9.61 -10.40
C LYS A 15 21.95 -8.73 -9.92
N ILE A 16 20.71 -9.12 -10.25
CA ILE A 16 19.47 -8.48 -9.82
C ILE A 16 19.35 -8.43 -8.28
N VAL A 17 19.65 -9.51 -7.58
CA VAL A 17 19.56 -9.56 -6.11
C VAL A 17 20.61 -8.67 -5.46
N LYS A 18 21.81 -8.61 -6.05
CA LYS A 18 22.85 -7.69 -5.59
C LYS A 18 22.45 -6.24 -5.84
N ASP A 19 21.97 -5.90 -7.02
CA ASP A 19 21.49 -4.56 -7.36
C ASP A 19 20.33 -4.12 -6.44
N ILE A 20 19.45 -5.03 -6.06
CA ILE A 20 18.38 -4.79 -5.08
C ILE A 20 18.96 -4.56 -3.69
N ALA A 21 19.88 -5.42 -3.24
CA ALA A 21 20.52 -5.29 -1.93
C ALA A 21 21.32 -3.98 -1.84
N ASP A 22 22.06 -3.63 -2.89
CA ASP A 22 22.81 -2.37 -2.98
C ASP A 22 21.89 -1.15 -2.96
N LYS A 23 20.77 -1.18 -3.69
CA LYS A 23 19.73 -0.13 -3.65
C LYS A 23 19.05 0.00 -2.29
N LEU A 24 18.85 -1.10 -1.58
CA LEU A 24 18.30 -1.10 -0.23
C LEU A 24 19.32 -0.67 0.83
N SER A 25 20.60 -0.99 0.63
CA SER A 25 21.69 -0.65 1.56
C SER A 25 22.19 0.78 1.38
N ASN A 26 22.26 1.27 0.14
CA ASN A 26 22.67 2.64 -0.20
C ASN A 26 21.56 3.68 0.03
N ARG A 27 20.76 3.50 1.08
CA ARG A 27 19.77 4.48 1.55
C ARG A 27 20.38 5.78 2.10
N ASN A 28 21.66 5.99 1.89
CA ASN A 28 22.31 7.21 2.27
C ASN A 28 21.94 8.33 1.29
N GLU A 29 21.12 9.29 1.80
CA GLU A 29 21.10 10.66 1.33
C GLU A 29 20.55 10.94 -0.08
N THR A 30 19.44 10.29 -0.50
CA THR A 30 18.56 11.04 -1.39
C THR A 30 18.05 12.23 -0.58
N GLU A 31 18.37 13.43 -1.04
CA GLU A 31 17.90 14.68 -0.43
C GLU A 31 16.42 14.53 -0.09
N ILE A 32 16.11 14.65 1.21
CA ILE A 32 14.75 14.59 1.72
C ILE A 32 14.06 15.86 1.26
N SER A 33 13.59 15.88 0.02
CA SER A 33 12.92 17.04 -0.56
C SER A 33 11.42 16.96 -0.39
N GLN A 34 10.80 18.11 -0.17
CA GLN A 34 9.34 18.21 -0.15
C GLN A 34 8.77 17.86 -1.53
N VAL A 35 7.65 17.16 -1.55
CA VAL A 35 6.98 16.75 -2.80
C VAL A 35 6.40 17.98 -3.50
N LYS A 36 6.74 18.15 -4.77
CA LYS A 36 6.27 19.28 -5.57
C LYS A 36 4.73 19.28 -5.68
N GLY A 37 4.13 20.41 -5.33
CA GLY A 37 2.67 20.58 -5.39
C GLY A 37 1.94 20.02 -4.17
N PHE A 38 2.63 19.53 -3.16
CA PHE A 38 2.02 19.16 -1.89
C PHE A 38 1.73 20.39 -1.06
N ASN A 39 0.47 20.58 -0.65
CA ASN A 39 0.02 21.73 0.12
C ASN A 39 0.29 21.52 1.62
N GLY A 40 1.53 21.67 2.05
CA GLY A 40 1.91 21.50 3.44
C GLY A 40 3.40 21.23 3.57
N GLN A 41 3.84 20.96 4.79
CA GLN A 41 5.21 20.59 5.08
C GLN A 41 5.24 19.25 5.79
N LEU A 42 5.89 18.27 5.18
CA LEU A 42 6.13 16.97 5.80
C LEU A 42 7.24 17.10 6.85
N ARG A 43 7.06 16.42 7.96
CA ARG A 43 8.13 16.26 8.97
C ARG A 43 9.18 15.29 8.45
N ASN A 44 10.41 15.36 8.97
CA ASN A 44 11.51 14.52 8.50
C ASN A 44 11.18 13.02 8.49
N TYR A 45 10.54 12.50 9.55
CA TYR A 45 10.18 11.08 9.60
C TYR A 45 9.11 10.71 8.55
N GLN A 46 8.20 11.65 8.20
CA GLN A 46 7.21 11.43 7.14
C GLN A 46 7.87 11.39 5.76
N LEU A 47 8.86 12.24 5.52
CA LEU A 47 9.68 12.20 4.30
C LEU A 47 10.44 10.87 4.20
N VAL A 48 10.99 10.36 5.31
CA VAL A 48 11.60 9.02 5.36
C VAL A 48 10.59 7.96 4.96
N GLY A 49 9.35 8.03 5.45
CA GLY A 49 8.28 7.09 5.09
C GLY A 49 7.89 7.18 3.61
N VAL A 50 7.78 8.40 3.05
CA VAL A 50 7.53 8.59 1.61
C VAL A 50 8.66 7.97 0.77
N ASN A 51 9.92 8.23 1.12
CA ASN A 51 11.07 7.65 0.43
C ASN A 51 11.13 6.13 0.56
N TYR A 52 10.71 5.56 1.70
CA TYR A 52 10.56 4.12 1.88
C TYR A 52 9.54 3.53 0.89
N LEU A 53 8.34 4.13 0.78
CA LEU A 53 7.32 3.70 -0.16
C LEU A 53 7.81 3.77 -1.62
N LYS A 54 8.51 4.85 -1.99
CA LYS A 54 9.13 5.02 -3.31
C LYS A 54 10.16 3.93 -3.60
N ALA A 55 11.05 3.66 -2.65
CA ALA A 55 12.10 2.65 -2.81
C ALA A 55 11.48 1.27 -3.05
N LEU A 56 10.44 0.90 -2.30
CA LEU A 56 9.71 -0.35 -2.50
C LEU A 56 9.00 -0.38 -3.87
N SER A 57 8.29 0.69 -4.22
CA SER A 57 7.59 0.81 -5.50
C SER A 57 8.54 0.64 -6.68
N ASN A 58 9.71 1.28 -6.65
CA ASN A 58 10.72 1.16 -7.71
C ASN A 58 11.30 -0.24 -7.87
N LEU A 59 11.21 -1.06 -6.83
CA LEU A 59 11.62 -2.46 -6.84
C LEU A 59 10.47 -3.42 -7.17
N GLY A 60 9.23 -2.91 -7.30
CA GLY A 60 8.03 -3.73 -7.46
C GLY A 60 7.62 -4.49 -6.21
N PHE A 61 8.06 -4.05 -5.02
CA PHE A 61 7.74 -4.67 -3.75
C PHE A 61 6.60 -3.95 -3.05
N GLY A 62 5.74 -4.72 -2.41
CA GLY A 62 4.80 -4.23 -1.42
C GLY A 62 5.46 -3.96 -0.07
N GLY A 63 4.74 -3.27 0.83
CA GLY A 63 5.28 -2.96 2.15
C GLY A 63 4.22 -2.56 3.18
N ILE A 64 4.67 -2.49 4.43
CA ILE A 64 3.85 -2.07 5.57
C ILE A 64 4.37 -0.72 6.07
N LEU A 65 3.48 0.26 6.19
CA LEU A 65 3.75 1.50 6.92
C LEU A 65 3.12 1.37 8.32
N ALA A 66 3.97 1.06 9.31
CA ALA A 66 3.56 0.68 10.66
C ALA A 66 3.78 1.79 11.70
N ASP A 67 3.69 3.04 11.27
CA ASP A 67 3.77 4.19 12.20
C ASP A 67 2.61 4.16 13.19
N GLU A 68 2.83 4.67 14.39
CA GLU A 68 1.77 4.82 15.40
C GLU A 68 0.59 5.65 14.88
N MET A 69 -0.56 5.51 15.53
CA MET A 69 -1.75 6.32 15.18
C MET A 69 -1.45 7.82 15.37
N GLY A 70 -1.93 8.64 14.44
CA GLY A 70 -1.75 10.09 14.50
C GLY A 70 -0.42 10.62 13.93
N LEU A 71 0.53 9.75 13.55
CA LEU A 71 1.80 10.17 12.95
C LEU A 71 1.70 10.52 11.44
N GLY A 72 0.48 10.50 10.88
CA GLY A 72 0.25 10.98 9.52
C GLY A 72 0.59 9.97 8.43
N LYS A 73 0.24 8.69 8.60
CA LYS A 73 0.31 7.68 7.53
C LYS A 73 -0.44 8.13 6.27
N THR A 74 -1.63 8.71 6.45
CA THR A 74 -2.46 9.26 5.36
C THR A 74 -1.72 10.27 4.51
N ILE A 75 -1.09 11.26 5.13
CA ILE A 75 -0.37 12.30 4.39
C ILE A 75 0.91 11.79 3.72
N GLN A 76 1.54 10.76 4.26
CA GLN A 76 2.68 10.08 3.62
C GLN A 76 2.23 9.37 2.34
N ILE A 77 1.10 8.66 2.36
CA ILE A 77 0.53 8.02 1.17
C ILE A 77 0.10 9.07 0.14
N ILE A 78 -0.58 10.15 0.57
CA ILE A 78 -1.00 11.22 -0.33
C ILE A 78 0.23 11.85 -1.02
N SER A 79 1.29 12.13 -0.27
CA SER A 79 2.53 12.66 -0.81
C SER A 79 3.20 11.69 -1.79
N PHE A 80 3.24 10.41 -1.45
CA PHE A 80 3.76 9.36 -2.32
C PHE A 80 2.99 9.29 -3.65
N LEU A 81 1.66 9.24 -3.59
CA LEU A 81 0.81 9.16 -4.78
C LEU A 81 0.91 10.43 -5.64
N LEU A 82 1.04 11.59 -5.01
CA LEU A 82 1.26 12.86 -5.71
C LEU A 82 2.59 12.86 -6.45
N GLU A 83 3.66 12.40 -5.83
CA GLU A 83 4.96 12.32 -6.46
C GLU A 83 4.97 11.33 -7.63
N GLU A 84 4.33 10.17 -7.45
CA GLU A 84 4.17 9.18 -8.51
C GLU A 84 3.36 9.70 -9.70
N LYS A 85 2.37 10.55 -9.45
CA LYS A 85 1.63 11.26 -10.50
C LYS A 85 2.51 12.28 -11.22
N ASN A 86 3.35 13.02 -10.48
CA ASN A 86 4.24 14.02 -11.07
C ASN A 86 5.37 13.42 -11.93
N LEU A 87 5.79 12.19 -11.64
CA LEU A 87 6.91 11.54 -12.32
C LEU A 87 6.53 10.84 -13.61
N LYS A 88 5.26 10.55 -13.84
CA LYS A 88 4.80 9.74 -14.97
C LYS A 88 3.66 10.43 -15.71
N GLU A 89 3.80 10.48 -17.04
CA GLU A 89 2.78 11.03 -17.95
C GLU A 89 1.53 10.13 -18.08
N ASP A 90 1.66 8.85 -17.74
CA ASP A 90 0.56 7.88 -17.80
C ASP A 90 -0.40 8.02 -16.60
N ASN A 91 -1.70 7.94 -16.86
CA ASN A 91 -2.76 7.96 -15.85
C ASN A 91 -2.64 6.73 -14.91
N LYS A 92 -1.89 6.88 -13.83
CA LYS A 92 -1.81 5.87 -12.77
C LYS A 92 -3.10 5.87 -11.97
N LYS A 93 -3.67 4.69 -11.82
CA LYS A 93 -4.85 4.47 -10.99
C LYS A 93 -4.45 3.81 -9.68
N SER A 94 -4.93 4.35 -8.59
CA SER A 94 -4.71 3.78 -7.25
C SER A 94 -6.04 3.46 -6.58
N LEU A 95 -6.06 2.37 -5.82
CA LEU A 95 -7.19 1.96 -5.00
C LEU A 95 -6.81 2.07 -3.53
N ILE A 96 -7.62 2.76 -2.74
CA ILE A 96 -7.52 2.79 -1.28
C ILE A 96 -8.72 2.07 -0.69
N VAL A 97 -8.46 1.08 0.16
CA VAL A 97 -9.50 0.37 0.92
C VAL A 97 -9.37 0.76 2.38
N ALA A 98 -10.40 1.40 2.92
CA ALA A 98 -10.39 1.94 4.27
C ALA A 98 -11.67 1.57 5.05
N PRO A 99 -11.66 1.65 6.39
CA PRO A 99 -12.89 1.61 7.17
C PRO A 99 -13.87 2.70 6.73
N THR A 100 -15.16 2.40 6.81
CA THR A 100 -16.23 3.34 6.39
C THR A 100 -16.10 4.71 7.05
N SER A 101 -15.73 4.75 8.32
CA SER A 101 -15.55 5.99 9.10
C SER A 101 -14.42 6.88 8.56
N LEU A 102 -13.47 6.33 7.79
CA LEU A 102 -12.30 7.07 7.29
C LEU A 102 -12.43 7.52 5.83
N LEU A 103 -13.45 7.06 5.07
CA LEU A 103 -13.60 7.38 3.65
C LEU A 103 -13.56 8.87 3.35
N TYR A 104 -14.40 9.63 4.04
CA TYR A 104 -14.52 11.08 3.82
C TYR A 104 -13.33 11.84 4.41
N ASN A 105 -12.70 11.30 5.45
CA ASN A 105 -11.45 11.86 5.96
C ASN A 105 -10.33 11.74 4.92
N TRP A 106 -10.16 10.58 4.28
CA TRP A 106 -9.23 10.40 3.18
C TRP A 106 -9.46 11.42 2.06
N LYS A 107 -10.73 11.61 1.63
CA LYS A 107 -11.06 12.58 0.59
C LYS A 107 -10.71 14.00 1.01
N ALA A 108 -11.07 14.41 2.23
CA ALA A 108 -10.78 15.75 2.76
C ALA A 108 -9.25 15.99 2.86
N GLU A 109 -8.48 14.98 3.24
CA GLU A 109 -7.01 15.06 3.27
C GLU A 109 -6.42 15.23 1.86
N PHE A 110 -6.93 14.52 0.83
CA PHE A 110 -6.54 14.76 -0.56
C PHE A 110 -6.87 16.17 -1.02
N GLU A 111 -8.10 16.64 -0.78
CA GLU A 111 -8.53 17.99 -1.15
C GLU A 111 -7.66 19.08 -0.49
N LYS A 112 -7.23 18.84 0.74
CA LYS A 112 -6.36 19.75 1.50
C LYS A 112 -4.92 19.75 1.03
N PHE A 113 -4.32 18.57 0.87
CA PHE A 113 -2.87 18.42 0.67
C PHE A 113 -2.44 18.21 -0.77
N ALA A 114 -3.31 17.63 -1.61
CA ALA A 114 -3.04 17.32 -3.01
C ALA A 114 -4.28 17.49 -3.89
N PRO A 115 -4.87 18.71 -4.01
CA PRO A 115 -6.12 18.97 -4.72
C PRO A 115 -6.06 18.64 -6.21
N GLN A 116 -4.88 18.48 -6.79
CA GLN A 116 -4.67 18.07 -8.17
C GLN A 116 -4.88 16.57 -8.40
N ILE A 117 -5.01 15.76 -7.34
CA ILE A 117 -5.39 14.33 -7.42
C ILE A 117 -6.91 14.23 -7.43
N LYS A 118 -7.45 13.66 -8.49
CA LYS A 118 -8.90 13.43 -8.65
C LYS A 118 -9.30 12.16 -7.88
N VAL A 119 -10.15 12.32 -6.87
CA VAL A 119 -10.57 11.24 -5.96
C VAL A 119 -12.02 10.86 -6.20
N GLY A 120 -12.29 9.58 -6.47
CA GLY A 120 -13.62 8.99 -6.52
C GLY A 120 -13.92 8.14 -5.28
N ILE A 121 -15.10 8.34 -4.64
CA ILE A 121 -15.54 7.51 -3.51
C ILE A 121 -16.54 6.46 -4.00
N VAL A 122 -16.14 5.19 -3.99
CA VAL A 122 -17.00 4.05 -4.33
C VAL A 122 -17.69 3.56 -3.06
N HIS A 123 -18.81 4.21 -2.70
CA HIS A 123 -19.60 3.90 -1.51
C HIS A 123 -21.06 4.28 -1.70
N GLY A 124 -21.95 3.73 -0.89
CA GLY A 124 -23.39 3.98 -0.93
C GLY A 124 -24.18 2.92 -1.70
N ASN A 125 -25.29 3.31 -2.32
CA ASN A 125 -26.12 2.37 -3.07
C ASN A 125 -25.46 1.95 -4.41
N LYS A 126 -25.96 0.88 -5.00
CA LYS A 126 -25.39 0.27 -6.21
C LYS A 126 -25.26 1.27 -7.38
N ASN A 127 -26.31 2.04 -7.65
CA ASN A 127 -26.30 2.99 -8.78
C ASN A 127 -25.22 4.08 -8.62
N VAL A 128 -24.98 4.55 -7.40
CA VAL A 128 -23.95 5.54 -7.12
C VAL A 128 -22.57 4.94 -7.35
N ARG A 129 -22.33 3.70 -6.87
CA ARG A 129 -21.06 3.03 -7.06
C ARG A 129 -20.77 2.71 -8.52
N GLU A 130 -21.74 2.14 -9.24
CA GLU A 130 -21.62 1.84 -10.67
C GLU A 130 -21.29 3.08 -11.50
N LYS A 131 -21.91 4.23 -11.18
CA LYS A 131 -21.60 5.49 -11.87
C LYS A 131 -20.14 5.90 -11.72
N ILE A 132 -19.55 5.73 -10.52
CA ILE A 132 -18.13 6.03 -10.30
C ILE A 132 -17.25 5.02 -11.04
N LEU A 133 -17.58 3.73 -10.93
CA LEU A 133 -16.80 2.65 -11.52
C LEU A 133 -16.80 2.71 -13.06
N MET A 134 -17.92 3.03 -13.69
CA MET A 134 -18.02 3.23 -15.14
C MET A 134 -17.16 4.39 -15.65
N ASN A 135 -16.89 5.37 -14.80
CA ASN A 135 -16.07 6.54 -15.12
C ASN A 135 -14.69 6.49 -14.43
N ILE A 136 -14.17 5.30 -14.18
CA ILE A 136 -12.91 5.09 -13.46
C ILE A 136 -11.74 5.90 -14.02
N ASN A 137 -11.71 6.13 -15.32
CA ASN A 137 -10.64 6.87 -16.00
C ASN A 137 -10.63 8.38 -15.69
N GLU A 138 -11.68 8.90 -15.06
CA GLU A 138 -11.74 10.30 -14.61
C GLU A 138 -11.00 10.52 -13.28
N PHE A 139 -10.65 9.43 -12.58
CA PHE A 139 -10.06 9.46 -11.23
C PHE A 139 -8.62 8.94 -11.23
N ASP A 140 -7.78 9.58 -10.45
CA ASP A 140 -6.43 9.10 -10.13
C ASP A 140 -6.45 8.09 -8.97
N VAL A 141 -7.39 8.30 -8.02
CA VAL A 141 -7.54 7.48 -6.82
C VAL A 141 -9.01 7.14 -6.60
N LEU A 142 -9.30 5.86 -6.44
CA LEU A 142 -10.57 5.39 -5.92
C LEU A 142 -10.44 5.03 -4.45
N ILE A 143 -11.44 5.40 -3.65
CA ILE A 143 -11.51 5.02 -2.23
C ILE A 143 -12.77 4.19 -2.01
N THR A 144 -12.64 3.02 -1.41
CA THR A 144 -13.76 2.12 -1.08
C THR A 144 -13.60 1.54 0.32
N THR A 145 -14.56 0.71 0.73
CA THR A 145 -14.52 0.05 2.04
C THR A 145 -14.34 -1.46 1.92
N TYR A 146 -13.84 -2.07 3.00
CA TYR A 146 -13.73 -3.52 3.15
C TYR A 146 -15.07 -4.26 2.92
N GLY A 147 -16.19 -3.66 3.32
CA GLY A 147 -17.51 -4.25 3.12
C GLY A 147 -18.08 -4.02 1.73
N THR A 148 -17.76 -2.90 1.09
CA THR A 148 -18.28 -2.52 -0.23
C THR A 148 -17.61 -3.28 -1.36
N ILE A 149 -16.28 -3.49 -1.25
CA ILE A 149 -15.45 -4.03 -2.33
C ILE A 149 -15.93 -5.40 -2.84
N LYS A 150 -16.42 -6.26 -1.95
CA LYS A 150 -16.95 -7.58 -2.33
C LYS A 150 -18.21 -7.52 -3.19
N ASN A 151 -18.98 -6.45 -3.07
CA ASN A 151 -20.21 -6.29 -3.84
C ASN A 151 -19.95 -5.90 -5.29
N ASP A 152 -18.75 -5.40 -5.57
CA ASP A 152 -18.34 -4.87 -6.86
C ASP A 152 -17.09 -5.62 -7.38
N ILE A 153 -16.82 -6.84 -6.87
CA ILE A 153 -15.59 -7.59 -7.16
C ILE A 153 -15.41 -7.85 -8.64
N ASP A 154 -16.49 -8.19 -9.36
CA ASP A 154 -16.47 -8.45 -10.80
C ASP A 154 -15.89 -7.27 -11.59
N PHE A 155 -16.05 -6.04 -11.08
CA PHE A 155 -15.43 -4.86 -11.67
C PHE A 155 -13.93 -4.81 -11.36
N TYR A 156 -13.56 -5.02 -10.09
CA TYR A 156 -12.18 -4.89 -9.63
C TYR A 156 -11.26 -5.98 -10.18
N GLU A 157 -11.76 -7.19 -10.42
CA GLU A 157 -11.00 -8.29 -11.02
C GLU A 157 -10.53 -7.99 -12.45
N ASN A 158 -11.28 -7.17 -13.18
CA ASN A 158 -10.97 -6.78 -14.55
C ASN A 158 -10.09 -5.54 -14.66
N GLU A 159 -9.82 -4.86 -13.55
CA GLU A 159 -8.99 -3.66 -13.49
C GLU A 159 -7.59 -3.97 -12.93
N VAL A 160 -6.58 -3.28 -13.44
CA VAL A 160 -5.22 -3.34 -12.90
C VAL A 160 -4.86 -1.98 -12.33
N PHE A 161 -4.66 -1.94 -11.02
CA PHE A 161 -4.22 -0.73 -10.34
C PHE A 161 -2.69 -0.66 -10.31
N ASP A 162 -2.13 0.55 -10.32
CA ASP A 162 -0.70 0.72 -10.04
C ASP A 162 -0.41 0.48 -8.55
N TYR A 163 -1.31 0.99 -7.69
CA TYR A 163 -1.20 0.83 -6.24
C TYR A 163 -2.53 0.38 -5.64
N CYS A 164 -2.48 -0.61 -4.75
CA CYS A 164 -3.58 -0.92 -3.85
C CYS A 164 -3.12 -0.72 -2.40
N ILE A 165 -3.75 0.22 -1.71
CA ILE A 165 -3.41 0.59 -0.34
C ILE A 165 -4.56 0.19 0.57
N ILE A 166 -4.30 -0.58 1.61
CA ILE A 166 -5.28 -0.88 2.64
C ILE A 166 -4.95 -0.08 3.91
N ASP A 167 -5.96 0.62 4.43
CA ASP A 167 -5.84 1.35 5.71
C ASP A 167 -6.46 0.52 6.84
N GLU A 168 -5.87 0.62 8.03
CA GLU A 168 -6.20 -0.23 9.17
C GLU A 168 -6.13 -1.74 8.79
N ALA A 169 -4.93 -2.16 8.37
CA ALA A 169 -4.68 -3.49 7.81
C ALA A 169 -5.04 -4.65 8.75
N GLN A 170 -5.26 -4.40 10.06
CA GLN A 170 -5.82 -5.40 10.97
C GLN A 170 -7.21 -5.92 10.53
N ASN A 171 -7.90 -5.22 9.62
CA ASN A 171 -9.15 -5.71 9.02
C ASN A 171 -8.97 -6.97 8.17
N ILE A 172 -7.75 -7.27 7.71
CA ILE A 172 -7.44 -8.48 6.93
C ILE A 172 -6.60 -9.50 7.71
N LYS A 173 -6.45 -9.37 9.01
CA LYS A 173 -5.65 -10.29 9.85
C LYS A 173 -6.18 -11.72 9.88
N ASN A 174 -7.48 -11.93 9.65
CA ASN A 174 -8.06 -13.26 9.51
C ASN A 174 -8.06 -13.70 8.05
N PRO A 175 -7.16 -14.63 7.63
CA PRO A 175 -7.03 -15.05 6.24
C PRO A 175 -8.27 -15.79 5.71
N LYS A 176 -9.12 -16.34 6.60
CA LYS A 176 -10.32 -17.09 6.23
C LYS A 176 -11.55 -16.18 6.02
N ALA A 177 -11.49 -14.93 6.46
CA ALA A 177 -12.59 -14.00 6.30
C ALA A 177 -12.85 -13.67 4.83
N GLN A 178 -14.13 -13.59 4.44
CA GLN A 178 -14.52 -13.32 3.05
C GLN A 178 -13.94 -12.00 2.52
N ASN A 179 -13.96 -10.94 3.32
CA ASN A 179 -13.40 -9.65 2.93
C ASN A 179 -11.88 -9.75 2.66
N THR A 180 -11.15 -10.53 3.47
CA THR A 180 -9.71 -10.76 3.30
C THR A 180 -9.42 -11.45 1.96
N LYS A 181 -10.19 -12.48 1.61
CA LYS A 181 -10.04 -13.19 0.34
C LYS A 181 -10.23 -12.26 -0.84
N VAL A 182 -11.36 -11.53 -0.86
CA VAL A 182 -11.70 -10.58 -1.92
C VAL A 182 -10.61 -9.51 -2.10
N ILE A 183 -10.09 -8.95 -1.02
CA ILE A 183 -9.04 -7.91 -1.12
C ILE A 183 -7.73 -8.47 -1.67
N LYS A 184 -7.40 -9.71 -1.38
CA LYS A 184 -6.21 -10.37 -1.94
C LYS A 184 -6.30 -10.58 -3.46
N GLU A 185 -7.50 -10.75 -3.99
CA GLU A 185 -7.79 -10.93 -5.43
C GLU A 185 -7.62 -9.63 -6.25
N ILE A 186 -7.56 -8.46 -5.60
CA ILE A 186 -7.35 -7.19 -6.29
C ILE A 186 -6.02 -7.17 -7.04
N ASN A 187 -6.10 -6.91 -8.34
CA ASN A 187 -4.94 -6.78 -9.21
C ASN A 187 -4.28 -5.41 -9.04
N ALA A 188 -3.06 -5.40 -8.49
CA ALA A 188 -2.26 -4.19 -8.38
C ALA A 188 -0.77 -4.50 -8.55
N LYS A 189 -0.02 -3.59 -9.19
CA LYS A 189 1.44 -3.75 -9.39
C LYS A 189 2.18 -3.74 -8.06
N VAL A 190 1.77 -2.87 -7.15
CA VAL A 190 2.35 -2.74 -5.80
C VAL A 190 1.22 -2.60 -4.78
N LYS A 191 1.35 -3.29 -3.65
CA LYS A 191 0.37 -3.27 -2.57
C LYS A 191 0.99 -2.77 -1.27
N PHE A 192 0.34 -1.82 -0.60
CA PHE A 192 0.78 -1.29 0.68
C PHE A 192 -0.28 -1.50 1.76
N ALA A 193 0.18 -1.75 2.98
CA ALA A 193 -0.67 -1.91 4.16
C ALA A 193 -0.31 -0.85 5.20
N LEU A 194 -1.33 -0.14 5.71
CA LEU A 194 -1.17 0.85 6.77
C LEU A 194 -1.78 0.30 8.05
N THR A 195 -1.03 0.33 9.14
CA THR A 195 -1.51 -0.11 10.45
C THR A 195 -0.69 0.52 11.57
N GLY A 196 -1.30 0.75 12.72
CA GLY A 196 -0.55 1.08 13.94
C GLY A 196 -0.12 -0.17 14.72
N THR A 197 -0.71 -1.32 14.40
CA THR A 197 -0.53 -2.59 15.15
C THR A 197 -0.38 -3.76 14.18
N PRO A 198 0.81 -3.95 13.57
CA PRO A 198 1.02 -5.00 12.57
C PRO A 198 0.88 -6.43 13.14
N ILE A 199 1.12 -6.59 14.43
CA ILE A 199 0.93 -7.85 15.17
C ILE A 199 0.22 -7.51 16.48
N GLU A 200 -0.95 -8.11 16.72
CA GLU A 200 -1.65 -7.97 17.99
C GLU A 200 -1.64 -9.25 18.80
N ASN A 201 -2.04 -10.38 18.20
CA ASN A 201 -2.25 -11.63 18.92
C ASN A 201 -1.37 -12.78 18.41
N THR A 202 -1.25 -12.92 17.09
CA THR A 202 -0.58 -14.07 16.48
C THR A 202 0.26 -13.66 15.28
N ILE A 203 1.32 -14.44 15.03
CA ILE A 203 2.17 -14.26 13.84
C ILE A 203 1.40 -14.56 12.53
N VAL A 204 0.29 -15.29 12.59
CA VAL A 204 -0.59 -15.56 11.43
C VAL A 204 -1.27 -14.27 10.95
N GLU A 205 -1.52 -13.32 11.83
CA GLU A 205 -2.04 -12.00 11.45
C GLU A 205 -1.06 -11.26 10.54
N LEU A 206 0.22 -11.28 10.90
CA LEU A 206 1.29 -10.74 10.06
C LEU A 206 1.41 -11.50 8.74
N TRP A 207 1.34 -12.83 8.77
CA TRP A 207 1.32 -13.64 7.55
C TRP A 207 0.19 -13.20 6.60
N SER A 208 -1.02 -12.98 7.13
CA SER A 208 -2.15 -12.56 6.30
C SER A 208 -1.94 -11.20 5.62
N ILE A 209 -1.29 -10.26 6.31
CA ILE A 209 -0.93 -8.96 5.73
C ILE A 209 0.17 -9.13 4.67
N PHE A 210 1.19 -9.96 4.95
CA PHE A 210 2.25 -10.25 3.98
C PHE A 210 1.73 -10.95 2.73
N ASP A 211 0.79 -11.87 2.87
CA ASP A 211 0.17 -12.56 1.75
C ASP A 211 -0.68 -11.61 0.88
N PHE A 212 -1.16 -10.48 1.43
CA PHE A 212 -1.75 -9.41 0.64
C PHE A 212 -0.69 -8.58 -0.10
N ILE A 213 0.36 -8.11 0.58
CA ILE A 213 1.35 -7.19 -0.01
C ILE A 213 2.36 -7.88 -0.93
N MET A 214 2.69 -9.14 -0.66
CA MET A 214 3.65 -9.97 -1.41
C MET A 214 3.20 -11.43 -1.42
N PRO A 215 2.20 -11.81 -2.24
CA PRO A 215 1.65 -13.16 -2.28
C PRO A 215 2.74 -14.22 -2.48
N GLY A 216 2.71 -15.27 -1.64
CA GLY A 216 3.65 -16.39 -1.70
C GLY A 216 5.04 -16.13 -1.11
N TYR A 217 5.38 -14.90 -0.70
CA TYR A 217 6.70 -14.59 -0.12
C TYR A 217 6.96 -15.35 1.19
N LEU A 218 5.96 -15.48 2.04
CA LEU A 218 6.02 -16.23 3.30
C LEU A 218 5.41 -17.66 3.18
N PHE A 219 5.46 -18.25 2.01
CA PHE A 219 4.81 -19.54 1.70
C PHE A 219 3.27 -19.50 1.85
N ASP A 220 2.62 -20.65 1.70
CA ASP A 220 1.21 -20.81 2.09
C ASP A 220 1.03 -20.86 3.62
N GLU A 221 -0.22 -20.68 4.09
CA GLU A 221 -0.53 -20.62 5.53
C GLU A 221 -0.09 -21.87 6.29
N SER A 222 -0.22 -23.08 5.69
CA SER A 222 0.14 -24.33 6.34
C SER A 222 1.65 -24.46 6.51
N SER A 223 2.40 -24.22 5.45
CA SER A 223 3.87 -24.23 5.47
C SER A 223 4.45 -23.14 6.39
N PHE A 224 3.81 -21.98 6.45
CA PHE A 224 4.21 -20.92 7.36
C PHE A 224 4.03 -21.35 8.82
N LYS A 225 2.88 -21.95 9.16
CA LYS A 225 2.61 -22.44 10.52
C LYS A 225 3.59 -23.55 10.93
N GLU A 226 3.85 -24.49 10.02
CA GLU A 226 4.80 -25.59 10.30
C GLU A 226 6.21 -25.09 10.60
N LYS A 227 6.65 -24.00 9.95
CA LYS A 227 8.01 -23.46 10.09
C LYS A 227 8.19 -22.51 11.26
N PHE A 228 7.14 -21.78 11.65
CA PHE A 228 7.25 -20.65 12.57
C PHE A 228 6.34 -20.73 13.81
N MET A 229 5.54 -21.77 13.94
CA MET A 229 4.68 -22.03 15.11
C MET A 229 4.94 -23.39 15.73
#